data_283550dd4e557de6c80c140599fcdff2
#
_entry.id   283550dd4e557de6c80c140599fcdff2
#
_cell.length_a   1.000
_cell.length_b   1.000
_cell.length_c   1.000
_cell.angle_alpha   90.00
_cell.angle_beta   90.00
_cell.angle_gamma   90.00
#
_symmetry.space_group_name_H-M   'P 1'
#
loop_
_entity.id
_entity.type
_entity.pdbx_description
1 polymer ?
#
loop_
_entity_poly.entity_id
_entity_poly.type
_entity_poly.pdbx_seq_one_letter_code
_entity_poly.pdbx_strand_id
1 'polypeptide(L)'
;MCLITFAWNPGSAQPLRLAANRDEFHARPTAPLMAWHEPTGLIGGRDLEAGGTWLAANQKGQVAALTNVRDPRLATPVNAPSRGELVASALQSDDIEAWLMTLAKTEAERYAGFNLLVATQDHLWHLHRGYSGVALTEVAKGVHGLSNATLNTPWPKLTAVKHALAHSSPDNWRSATQNALHNPSQAADAHLPDTGVGLALERQLSAAFIIGEQYGTRATSWLTLNQQGDVEITEQRFGPLGRFEGETMLSTTFSTMLSTTLSKSGNV
;
A
#
# COMPACT_ATOMS: atom_id res chain seq x y z
N MET A 1 0.89 -0.93 9.71
CA MET A 1 -0.47 -0.76 9.09
C MET A 1 -0.33 0.09 7.85
N CYS A 2 -1.34 0.13 6.94
CA CYS A 2 -1.20 0.88 5.69
C CYS A 2 -2.51 1.61 5.39
N LEU A 3 -2.39 2.71 4.66
CA LEU A 3 -3.49 3.46 4.07
C LEU A 3 -3.21 3.55 2.57
N ILE A 4 -4.11 3.05 1.73
CA ILE A 4 -3.98 3.05 0.27
C ILE A 4 -5.21 3.72 -0.31
N THR A 5 -5.04 4.66 -1.24
CA THR A 5 -6.10 5.16 -2.12
C THR A 5 -5.66 5.04 -3.56
N PHE A 6 -6.58 4.76 -4.45
CA PHE A 6 -6.27 4.61 -5.85
C PHE A 6 -7.43 5.00 -6.77
N ALA A 7 -7.09 5.52 -7.94
CA ALA A 7 -7.99 5.72 -9.05
C ALA A 7 -7.74 4.60 -10.06
N TRP A 8 -8.78 3.81 -10.34
CA TRP A 8 -8.78 2.75 -11.32
C TRP A 8 -9.61 3.15 -12.53
N ASN A 9 -8.98 3.19 -13.72
CA ASN A 9 -9.64 3.58 -14.97
C ASN A 9 -9.01 2.82 -16.15
N PRO A 10 -9.31 1.50 -16.29
CA PRO A 10 -8.78 0.70 -17.38
C PRO A 10 -9.12 1.34 -18.74
N GLY A 11 -8.22 1.22 -19.70
CA GLY A 11 -8.34 1.85 -21.01
C GLY A 11 -7.97 3.34 -21.07
N SER A 12 -7.63 3.98 -19.95
CA SER A 12 -7.08 5.34 -19.96
C SER A 12 -5.56 5.35 -20.13
N ALA A 13 -4.97 6.50 -20.42
CA ALA A 13 -3.51 6.65 -20.50
C ALA A 13 -2.78 6.25 -19.19
N GLN A 14 -3.46 6.36 -18.06
CA GLN A 14 -2.99 5.94 -16.74
C GLN A 14 -4.05 5.08 -16.06
N PRO A 15 -4.13 3.76 -16.35
CA PRO A 15 -5.10 2.86 -15.76
C PRO A 15 -5.13 2.88 -14.23
N LEU A 16 -3.96 2.98 -13.58
CA LEU A 16 -3.84 3.01 -12.13
C LEU A 16 -3.02 4.20 -11.67
N ARG A 17 -3.57 4.98 -10.75
CA ARG A 17 -2.85 5.95 -9.90
C ARG A 17 -3.11 5.57 -8.45
N LEU A 18 -2.06 5.32 -7.68
CA LEU A 18 -2.14 4.86 -6.30
C LEU A 18 -1.29 5.76 -5.40
N ALA A 19 -1.85 6.20 -4.27
CA ALA A 19 -1.16 6.95 -3.24
C ALA A 19 -1.35 6.26 -1.89
N ALA A 20 -0.28 6.11 -1.10
CA ALA A 20 -0.33 5.26 0.07
C ALA A 20 0.67 5.65 1.17
N ASN A 21 0.32 5.32 2.43
CA ASN A 21 1.22 5.36 3.58
C ASN A 21 1.43 3.96 4.15
N ARG A 22 2.68 3.67 4.51
CA ARG A 22 3.06 2.51 5.31
C ARG A 22 3.36 2.94 6.74
N ASP A 23 2.57 2.43 7.68
CA ASP A 23 2.79 2.67 9.10
C ASP A 23 3.37 1.42 9.75
N GLU A 24 4.49 1.55 10.47
CA GLU A 24 5.22 0.42 11.04
C GLU A 24 6.10 0.87 12.22
N PHE A 25 6.55 -0.06 13.03
CA PHE A 25 7.57 0.18 14.05
C PHE A 25 8.88 0.65 13.40
N HIS A 26 9.48 1.71 13.94
CA HIS A 26 10.75 2.23 13.43
C HIS A 26 11.91 1.24 13.61
N ALA A 27 11.84 0.39 14.64
CA ALA A 27 12.82 -0.67 14.87
C ALA A 27 12.77 -1.82 13.83
N ARG A 28 11.66 -1.95 13.04
CA ARG A 28 11.55 -2.99 12.03
C ARG A 28 12.48 -2.71 10.85
N PRO A 29 13.48 -3.57 10.57
CA PRO A 29 14.43 -3.32 9.50
C PRO A 29 13.73 -3.36 8.14
N THR A 30 13.94 -2.32 7.33
CA THR A 30 13.28 -2.14 6.04
C THR A 30 14.24 -1.52 5.05
N ALA A 31 14.38 -2.11 3.86
CA ALA A 31 15.05 -1.48 2.73
C ALA A 31 14.11 -0.49 2.03
N PRO A 32 14.62 0.65 1.54
CA PRO A 32 13.85 1.60 0.75
C PRO A 32 13.42 1.01 -0.60
N LEU A 33 12.62 1.78 -1.33
CA LEU A 33 12.30 1.49 -2.72
C LEU A 33 13.58 1.19 -3.52
N MET A 34 13.67 -0.01 -4.08
CA MET A 34 14.83 -0.50 -4.83
C MET A 34 14.40 -1.54 -5.87
N ALA A 35 15.27 -1.78 -6.87
CA ALA A 35 15.17 -2.96 -7.71
C ALA A 35 15.66 -4.17 -6.90
N TRP A 36 14.89 -5.25 -6.92
CA TRP A 36 15.25 -6.46 -6.19
C TRP A 36 16.23 -7.32 -7.00
N HIS A 37 17.21 -7.87 -6.30
CA HIS A 37 18.13 -8.87 -6.90
C HIS A 37 17.44 -10.23 -7.01
N GLU A 38 16.67 -10.61 -5.98
CA GLU A 38 15.91 -11.86 -5.93
C GLU A 38 14.58 -11.64 -5.21
N PRO A 39 13.43 -12.01 -5.87
CA PRO A 39 13.34 -12.35 -7.29
C PRO A 39 13.66 -11.15 -8.17
N THR A 40 14.33 -11.40 -9.30
CA THR A 40 14.65 -10.34 -10.26
C THR A 40 13.40 -9.75 -10.92
N GLY A 41 13.50 -8.49 -11.34
CA GLY A 41 12.42 -7.82 -12.08
C GLY A 41 11.34 -7.17 -11.22
N LEU A 42 11.48 -7.20 -9.88
CA LEU A 42 10.62 -6.44 -8.97
C LEU A 42 11.26 -5.09 -8.60
N ILE A 43 10.41 -4.07 -8.46
CA ILE A 43 10.74 -2.82 -7.79
C ILE A 43 9.79 -2.61 -6.60
N GLY A 44 10.32 -2.23 -5.45
CA GLY A 44 9.56 -2.03 -4.22
C GLY A 44 10.48 -1.89 -3.02
N GLY A 45 9.96 -1.41 -1.90
CA GLY A 45 10.65 -1.51 -0.61
C GLY A 45 10.69 -2.98 -0.14
N ARG A 46 11.54 -3.32 0.82
CA ARG A 46 11.63 -4.68 1.35
C ARG A 46 11.61 -4.71 2.86
N ASP A 47 10.81 -5.57 3.41
CA ASP A 47 10.85 -5.95 4.82
C ASP A 47 12.04 -6.89 5.03
N LEU A 48 13.07 -6.44 5.73
CA LEU A 48 14.29 -7.22 5.91
C LEU A 48 14.18 -8.29 7.02
N GLU A 49 13.12 -8.22 7.83
CA GLU A 49 12.84 -9.23 8.85
C GLU A 49 12.10 -10.44 8.25
N ALA A 50 11.05 -10.17 7.45
CA ALA A 50 10.20 -11.21 6.88
C ALA A 50 10.46 -11.49 5.39
N GLY A 51 11.33 -10.72 4.73
CA GLY A 51 11.75 -10.91 3.33
C GLY A 51 10.75 -10.44 2.27
N GLY A 52 9.51 -10.13 2.65
CA GLY A 52 8.44 -9.69 1.75
C GLY A 52 8.36 -8.17 1.56
N THR A 53 7.22 -7.70 1.03
CA THR A 53 6.93 -6.28 0.83
C THR A 53 5.44 -5.97 0.99
N TRP A 54 5.08 -4.70 1.00
CA TRP A 54 3.70 -4.23 1.10
C TRP A 54 3.20 -3.56 -0.20
N LEU A 55 4.12 -3.10 -1.06
CA LEU A 55 3.85 -2.48 -2.36
C LEU A 55 5.03 -2.78 -3.28
N ALA A 56 4.74 -3.34 -4.44
CA ALA A 56 5.74 -3.60 -5.47
C ALA A 56 5.11 -3.62 -6.86
N ALA A 57 5.97 -3.54 -7.87
CA ALA A 57 5.62 -3.74 -9.27
C ALA A 57 6.68 -4.60 -9.96
N ASN A 58 6.32 -5.18 -11.11
CA ASN A 58 7.25 -5.94 -11.94
C ASN A 58 7.35 -5.37 -13.36
N GLN A 59 8.29 -5.90 -14.13
CA GLN A 59 8.53 -5.49 -15.52
C GLN A 59 7.42 -5.88 -16.51
N LYS A 60 6.44 -6.71 -16.08
CA LYS A 60 5.27 -7.08 -16.88
C LYS A 60 4.12 -6.03 -16.75
N GLY A 61 4.35 -4.90 -16.05
CA GLY A 61 3.32 -3.91 -15.78
C GLY A 61 2.28 -4.38 -14.76
N GLN A 62 2.67 -5.25 -13.85
CA GLN A 62 1.81 -5.75 -12.78
C GLN A 62 2.18 -5.05 -11.47
N VAL A 63 1.18 -4.72 -10.68
CA VAL A 63 1.29 -4.03 -9.39
C VAL A 63 0.60 -4.85 -8.32
N ALA A 64 1.23 -5.02 -7.16
CA ALA A 64 0.59 -5.63 -6.00
C ALA A 64 0.81 -4.78 -4.75
N ALA A 65 -0.25 -4.66 -3.94
CA ALA A 65 -0.23 -3.91 -2.68
C ALA A 65 -1.04 -4.61 -1.60
N LEU A 66 -0.63 -4.43 -0.34
CA LEU A 66 -1.21 -5.16 0.78
C LEU A 66 -1.47 -4.25 1.98
N THR A 67 -2.62 -4.44 2.63
CA THR A 67 -2.88 -3.91 3.97
C THR A 67 -3.28 -5.02 4.93
N ASN A 68 -3.00 -4.84 6.21
CA ASN A 68 -3.49 -5.73 7.25
C ASN A 68 -4.98 -5.48 7.50
N VAL A 69 -5.73 -6.53 7.85
CA VAL A 69 -7.07 -6.39 8.44
C VAL A 69 -6.94 -6.35 9.95
N ARG A 70 -7.60 -5.41 10.60
CA ARG A 70 -7.65 -5.23 12.05
C ARG A 70 -9.08 -5.44 12.51
N ASP A 71 -9.35 -6.65 12.99
CA ASP A 71 -10.65 -7.06 13.52
C ASP A 71 -10.38 -7.98 14.73
N PRO A 72 -10.85 -7.63 15.95
CA PRO A 72 -10.57 -8.40 17.17
C PRO A 72 -11.21 -9.80 17.14
N ARG A 73 -12.20 -10.01 16.29
CA ARG A 73 -12.89 -11.30 16.14
C ARG A 73 -12.08 -12.26 15.26
N LEU A 74 -11.10 -11.75 14.52
CA LEU A 74 -10.31 -12.52 13.57
C LEU A 74 -9.06 -13.07 14.25
N ALA A 75 -9.06 -14.34 14.57
CA ALA A 75 -7.88 -15.00 15.14
C ALA A 75 -6.74 -15.06 14.10
N THR A 76 -5.53 -14.78 14.56
CA THR A 76 -4.33 -15.05 13.78
C THR A 76 -3.97 -16.54 13.91
N PRO A 77 -3.82 -17.28 12.79
CA PRO A 77 -3.42 -18.68 12.84
C PRO A 77 -2.06 -18.86 13.52
N VAL A 78 -1.87 -19.98 14.20
CA VAL A 78 -0.58 -20.35 14.77
C VAL A 78 0.43 -20.54 13.63
N ASN A 79 1.61 -19.97 13.76
CA ASN A 79 2.66 -19.96 12.71
C ASN A 79 2.19 -19.38 11.38
N ALA A 80 1.32 -18.37 11.40
CA ALA A 80 0.87 -17.68 10.20
C ALA A 80 2.08 -17.12 9.43
N PRO A 81 2.20 -17.39 8.13
CA PRO A 81 3.26 -16.82 7.31
C PRO A 81 3.12 -15.30 7.19
N SER A 82 4.20 -14.63 6.77
CA SER A 82 4.19 -13.20 6.54
C SER A 82 3.30 -12.83 5.36
N ARG A 83 2.32 -11.96 5.57
CA ARG A 83 1.46 -11.45 4.48
C ARG A 83 2.23 -10.76 3.38
N GLY A 84 3.40 -10.18 3.69
CA GLY A 84 4.24 -9.49 2.71
C GLY A 84 4.78 -10.38 1.60
N GLU A 85 4.81 -11.71 1.79
CA GLU A 85 5.19 -12.65 0.74
C GLU A 85 4.14 -12.73 -0.38
N LEU A 86 2.86 -12.49 -0.06
CA LEU A 86 1.76 -12.51 -1.03
C LEU A 86 1.95 -11.51 -2.16
N VAL A 87 2.52 -10.34 -1.86
CA VAL A 87 2.81 -9.31 -2.87
C VAL A 87 3.86 -9.81 -3.86
N ALA A 88 4.98 -10.36 -3.36
CA ALA A 88 6.03 -10.89 -4.22
C ALA A 88 5.55 -12.13 -5.01
N SER A 89 4.78 -13.02 -4.37
CA SER A 89 4.24 -14.23 -5.02
C SER A 89 3.25 -13.90 -6.13
N ALA A 90 2.37 -12.90 -5.93
CA ALA A 90 1.46 -12.43 -6.98
C ALA A 90 2.22 -11.95 -8.23
N LEU A 91 3.29 -11.17 -8.02
CA LEU A 91 4.08 -10.59 -9.10
C LEU A 91 5.04 -11.58 -9.78
N GLN A 92 5.25 -12.76 -9.21
CA GLN A 92 6.01 -13.85 -9.81
C GLN A 92 5.13 -14.86 -10.54
N SER A 93 3.81 -14.78 -10.35
CA SER A 93 2.87 -15.66 -11.03
C SER A 93 2.79 -15.36 -12.52
N ASP A 94 2.76 -16.40 -13.34
CA ASP A 94 2.51 -16.27 -14.78
C ASP A 94 1.03 -16.06 -15.09
N ASP A 95 0.13 -16.58 -14.24
CA ASP A 95 -1.33 -16.38 -14.31
C ASP A 95 -1.83 -15.87 -12.97
N ILE A 96 -1.99 -14.54 -12.89
CA ILE A 96 -2.42 -13.86 -11.66
C ILE A 96 -3.83 -14.30 -11.24
N GLU A 97 -4.75 -14.43 -12.17
CA GLU A 97 -6.14 -14.76 -11.86
C GLU A 97 -6.26 -16.17 -11.30
N ALA A 98 -5.63 -17.15 -11.94
CA ALA A 98 -5.60 -18.52 -11.46
C ALA A 98 -4.89 -18.62 -10.09
N TRP A 99 -3.81 -17.86 -9.89
CA TRP A 99 -3.11 -17.79 -8.61
C TRP A 99 -4.00 -17.19 -7.50
N LEU A 100 -4.68 -16.06 -7.78
CA LEU A 100 -5.62 -15.44 -6.82
C LEU A 100 -6.79 -16.37 -6.48
N MET A 101 -7.34 -17.08 -7.46
CA MET A 101 -8.40 -18.07 -7.24
C MET A 101 -7.93 -19.20 -6.34
N THR A 102 -6.71 -19.71 -6.57
CA THR A 102 -6.11 -20.77 -5.73
C THR A 102 -5.89 -20.27 -4.31
N LEU A 103 -5.25 -19.10 -4.17
CA LEU A 103 -5.03 -18.47 -2.87
C LEU A 103 -6.35 -18.29 -2.10
N ALA A 104 -7.38 -17.76 -2.77
CA ALA A 104 -8.69 -17.53 -2.14
C ALA A 104 -9.37 -18.81 -1.66
N LYS A 105 -9.24 -19.92 -2.40
CA LYS A 105 -9.92 -21.18 -2.11
C LYS A 105 -9.19 -22.05 -1.09
N THR A 106 -7.87 -22.02 -1.04
CA THR A 106 -7.10 -23.05 -0.33
C THR A 106 -6.07 -22.52 0.66
N GLU A 107 -5.56 -21.28 0.50
CA GLU A 107 -4.40 -20.85 1.25
C GLU A 107 -4.61 -19.58 2.08
N ALA A 108 -5.56 -18.71 1.71
CA ALA A 108 -5.72 -17.41 2.35
C ALA A 108 -5.95 -17.51 3.86
N GLU A 109 -6.60 -18.58 4.34
CA GLU A 109 -6.87 -18.78 5.78
C GLU A 109 -5.61 -19.11 6.60
N ARG A 110 -4.50 -19.47 5.97
CA ARG A 110 -3.22 -19.68 6.65
C ARG A 110 -2.60 -18.38 7.15
N TYR A 111 -2.97 -17.24 6.57
CA TYR A 111 -2.45 -15.92 6.92
C TYR A 111 -3.32 -15.24 7.98
N ALA A 112 -2.73 -14.31 8.72
CA ALA A 112 -3.51 -13.30 9.45
C ALA A 112 -4.33 -12.46 8.47
N GLY A 113 -5.37 -11.76 8.96
CA GLY A 113 -6.23 -10.95 8.11
C GLY A 113 -5.51 -9.95 7.21
N PHE A 114 -5.89 -9.89 5.94
CA PHE A 114 -5.27 -9.02 4.94
C PHE A 114 -6.25 -8.56 3.86
N ASN A 115 -5.86 -7.49 3.19
CA ASN A 115 -6.34 -7.10 1.88
C ASN A 115 -5.16 -7.15 0.92
N LEU A 116 -5.32 -7.82 -0.20
CA LEU A 116 -4.35 -7.85 -1.31
C LEU A 116 -5.01 -7.23 -2.54
N LEU A 117 -4.39 -6.19 -3.08
CA LEU A 117 -4.71 -5.62 -4.38
C LEU A 117 -3.70 -6.15 -5.39
N VAL A 118 -4.17 -6.60 -6.54
CA VAL A 118 -3.31 -6.95 -7.68
C VAL A 118 -3.89 -6.33 -8.94
N ALA A 119 -3.09 -5.55 -9.65
CA ALA A 119 -3.47 -4.87 -10.87
C ALA A 119 -2.59 -5.26 -12.05
N THR A 120 -3.21 -5.35 -13.20
CA THR A 120 -2.59 -5.34 -14.53
C THR A 120 -3.03 -4.05 -15.25
N GLN A 121 -2.80 -3.92 -16.56
CA GLN A 121 -3.32 -2.79 -17.34
C GLN A 121 -4.86 -2.80 -17.46
N ASP A 122 -5.47 -3.99 -17.48
CA ASP A 122 -6.87 -4.19 -17.81
C ASP A 122 -7.74 -4.63 -16.63
N HIS A 123 -7.12 -5.24 -15.61
CA HIS A 123 -7.82 -5.82 -14.47
C HIS A 123 -7.22 -5.37 -13.15
N LEU A 124 -8.08 -5.19 -12.16
CA LEU A 124 -7.68 -4.97 -10.77
C LEU A 124 -8.52 -5.87 -9.87
N TRP A 125 -7.86 -6.72 -9.11
CA TRP A 125 -8.51 -7.60 -8.14
C TRP A 125 -8.23 -7.16 -6.71
N HIS A 126 -9.23 -7.38 -5.86
CA HIS A 126 -9.13 -7.26 -4.41
C HIS A 126 -9.46 -8.59 -3.77
N LEU A 127 -8.48 -9.17 -3.09
CA LEU A 127 -8.67 -10.33 -2.24
C LEU A 127 -8.66 -9.90 -0.79
N HIS A 128 -9.77 -10.14 -0.10
CA HIS A 128 -9.96 -9.83 1.32
C HIS A 128 -10.03 -11.11 2.13
N ARG A 129 -9.22 -11.20 3.19
CA ARG A 129 -9.34 -12.20 4.24
C ARG A 129 -9.70 -11.50 5.53
N GLY A 130 -10.95 -11.62 5.95
CA GLY A 130 -11.52 -11.02 7.15
C GLY A 130 -12.28 -12.01 8.03
N TYR A 131 -12.98 -11.50 9.03
CA TYR A 131 -13.79 -12.33 9.95
C TYR A 131 -14.88 -13.13 9.23
N SER A 132 -15.51 -12.55 8.23
CA SER A 132 -16.58 -13.20 7.45
C SER A 132 -16.06 -14.19 6.40
N GLY A 133 -14.76 -14.48 6.37
CA GLY A 133 -14.14 -15.39 5.41
C GLY A 133 -13.27 -14.70 4.39
N VAL A 134 -13.12 -15.36 3.24
CA VAL A 134 -12.28 -14.93 2.12
C VAL A 134 -13.17 -14.52 0.94
N ALA A 135 -12.90 -13.35 0.35
CA ALA A 135 -13.60 -12.85 -0.82
C ALA A 135 -12.60 -12.31 -1.88
N LEU A 136 -12.70 -12.80 -3.10
CA LEU A 136 -12.00 -12.30 -4.27
C LEU A 136 -12.99 -11.57 -5.16
N THR A 137 -12.71 -10.31 -5.48
CA THR A 137 -13.58 -9.47 -6.31
C THR A 137 -12.75 -8.69 -7.32
N GLU A 138 -13.24 -8.55 -8.54
CA GLU A 138 -12.72 -7.59 -9.49
C GLU A 138 -13.24 -6.19 -9.13
N VAL A 139 -12.31 -5.22 -9.08
CA VAL A 139 -12.63 -3.85 -8.65
C VAL A 139 -13.17 -3.04 -9.83
N ALA A 140 -14.34 -2.48 -9.67
CA ALA A 140 -14.95 -1.63 -10.69
C ALA A 140 -14.13 -0.33 -10.89
N LYS A 141 -14.25 0.27 -12.08
CA LYS A 141 -13.71 1.61 -12.37
C LYS A 141 -14.18 2.63 -11.33
N GLY A 142 -13.26 3.47 -10.83
CA GLY A 142 -13.58 4.51 -9.85
C GLY A 142 -12.41 4.87 -8.95
N VAL A 143 -12.71 5.67 -7.92
CA VAL A 143 -11.76 5.99 -6.85
C VAL A 143 -12.09 5.16 -5.62
N HIS A 144 -11.12 4.41 -5.19
CA HIS A 144 -11.25 3.44 -4.10
C HIS A 144 -10.18 3.66 -3.04
N GLY A 145 -10.34 2.95 -1.91
CA GLY A 145 -9.30 2.96 -0.91
C GLY A 145 -9.44 1.84 0.11
N LEU A 146 -8.31 1.53 0.74
CA LEU A 146 -8.12 0.52 1.75
C LEU A 146 -7.38 1.10 2.95
N SER A 147 -7.82 0.74 4.13
CA SER A 147 -7.03 0.81 5.33
C SER A 147 -6.99 -0.57 5.99
N ASN A 148 -7.43 -0.70 7.23
CA ASN A 148 -7.34 -1.95 7.97
C ASN A 148 -8.70 -2.66 8.15
N ALA A 149 -9.67 -2.33 7.31
CA ALA A 149 -10.96 -3.02 7.14
C ALA A 149 -11.12 -3.45 5.67
N THR A 150 -12.34 -3.70 5.20
CA THR A 150 -12.57 -4.04 3.79
C THR A 150 -12.49 -2.81 2.88
N LEU A 151 -12.50 -3.04 1.57
CA LEU A 151 -12.45 -1.99 0.54
C LEU A 151 -13.52 -0.93 0.77
N ASN A 152 -13.11 0.34 0.70
CA ASN A 152 -13.97 1.52 0.85
C ASN A 152 -14.64 1.70 2.22
N THR A 153 -14.24 0.98 3.27
CA THR A 153 -14.74 1.26 4.62
C THR A 153 -14.45 2.72 4.98
N PRO A 154 -15.48 3.54 5.34
CA PRO A 154 -15.36 4.99 5.36
C PRO A 154 -14.67 5.54 6.62
N TRP A 155 -13.45 5.09 6.89
CA TRP A 155 -12.66 5.68 7.96
C TRP A 155 -12.27 7.12 7.61
N PRO A 156 -12.25 8.06 8.58
CA PRO A 156 -12.03 9.48 8.31
C PRO A 156 -10.79 9.76 7.47
N LYS A 157 -9.64 9.15 7.80
CA LYS A 157 -8.41 9.30 7.03
C LYS A 157 -8.54 8.80 5.59
N LEU A 158 -9.22 7.67 5.38
CA LEU A 158 -9.42 7.11 4.05
C LEU A 158 -10.34 8.00 3.22
N THR A 159 -11.43 8.49 3.81
CA THR A 159 -12.38 9.40 3.14
C THR A 159 -11.66 10.68 2.69
N ALA A 160 -10.81 11.26 3.53
CA ALA A 160 -10.07 12.48 3.21
C ALA A 160 -9.11 12.27 2.02
N VAL A 161 -8.32 11.18 2.02
CA VAL A 161 -7.36 10.92 0.92
C VAL A 161 -8.09 10.53 -0.37
N LYS A 162 -9.19 9.74 -0.29
CA LYS A 162 -10.05 9.45 -1.46
C LYS A 162 -10.63 10.72 -2.06
N HIS A 163 -11.11 11.65 -1.22
CA HIS A 163 -11.65 12.93 -1.68
C HIS A 163 -10.57 13.73 -2.42
N ALA A 164 -9.36 13.83 -1.87
CA ALA A 164 -8.26 14.53 -2.50
C ALA A 164 -7.91 13.93 -3.88
N LEU A 165 -7.86 12.61 -3.99
CA LEU A 165 -7.61 11.92 -5.26
C LEU A 165 -8.75 12.11 -6.27
N ALA A 166 -10.00 12.01 -5.83
CA ALA A 166 -11.18 12.13 -6.69
C ALA A 166 -11.34 13.53 -7.30
N HIS A 167 -10.90 14.57 -6.59
CA HIS A 167 -10.99 15.97 -7.04
C HIS A 167 -9.69 16.50 -7.64
N SER A 168 -8.73 15.63 -7.91
CA SER A 168 -7.48 15.97 -8.57
C SER A 168 -7.51 15.67 -10.07
N SER A 169 -6.64 16.36 -10.82
CA SER A 169 -6.34 16.04 -12.22
C SER A 169 -5.17 15.06 -12.32
N PRO A 170 -4.95 14.45 -13.50
CA PRO A 170 -3.74 13.66 -13.76
C PRO A 170 -2.41 14.40 -13.49
N ASP A 171 -2.41 15.72 -13.57
CA ASP A 171 -1.18 16.53 -13.42
C ASP A 171 -0.89 16.92 -11.96
N ASN A 172 -1.92 16.98 -11.09
CA ASN A 172 -1.76 17.47 -9.71
C ASN A 172 -2.14 16.44 -8.62
N TRP A 173 -2.54 15.21 -9.00
CA TRP A 173 -3.02 14.23 -8.03
C TRP A 173 -1.98 13.87 -6.95
N ARG A 174 -0.68 13.88 -7.32
CA ARG A 174 0.40 13.60 -6.36
C ARG A 174 0.44 14.66 -5.25
N SER A 175 0.47 15.94 -5.62
CA SER A 175 0.48 17.02 -4.63
C SER A 175 -0.82 17.12 -3.83
N ALA A 176 -1.96 16.88 -4.48
CA ALA A 176 -3.26 16.87 -3.81
C ALA A 176 -3.35 15.76 -2.75
N THR A 177 -2.93 14.54 -3.09
CA THR A 177 -2.93 13.41 -2.16
C THR A 177 -1.84 13.53 -1.10
N GLN A 178 -0.69 14.16 -1.39
CA GLN A 178 0.37 14.39 -0.42
C GLN A 178 -0.12 15.14 0.80
N ASN A 179 -0.84 16.24 0.62
CA ASN A 179 -1.38 17.04 1.72
C ASN A 179 -2.31 16.22 2.63
N ALA A 180 -3.13 15.35 2.03
CA ALA A 180 -4.04 14.50 2.77
C ALA A 180 -3.33 13.33 3.47
N LEU A 181 -2.33 12.70 2.81
CA LEU A 181 -1.52 11.63 3.38
C LEU A 181 -0.60 12.11 4.51
N HIS A 182 -0.12 13.35 4.44
CA HIS A 182 0.76 13.94 5.46
C HIS A 182 -0.02 14.64 6.59
N ASN A 183 -1.34 14.48 6.66
CA ASN A 183 -2.14 15.06 7.73
C ASN A 183 -2.00 14.26 9.03
N PRO A 184 -1.43 14.84 10.12
CA PRO A 184 -1.26 14.18 11.41
C PRO A 184 -2.50 14.27 12.30
N SER A 185 -3.55 14.94 11.87
CA SER A 185 -4.74 15.16 12.68
C SER A 185 -5.46 13.84 12.98
N GLN A 186 -5.76 13.63 14.25
CA GLN A 186 -6.57 12.50 14.72
C GLN A 186 -8.05 12.79 14.51
N ALA A 187 -8.84 11.75 14.25
CA ALA A 187 -10.28 11.85 14.15
C ALA A 187 -10.92 12.05 15.53
N ALA A 188 -12.09 12.70 15.57
CA ALA A 188 -12.90 12.78 16.78
C ALA A 188 -13.36 11.38 17.22
N ASP A 189 -13.46 11.15 18.52
CA ASP A 189 -13.79 9.84 19.11
C ASP A 189 -15.06 9.21 18.53
N ALA A 190 -16.09 10.04 18.26
CA ALA A 190 -17.34 9.58 17.68
C ALA A 190 -17.20 8.97 16.27
N HIS A 191 -16.08 9.19 15.60
CA HIS A 191 -15.79 8.67 14.25
C HIS A 191 -14.74 7.58 14.22
N LEU A 192 -14.22 7.18 15.41
CA LEU A 192 -13.22 6.12 15.50
C LEU A 192 -13.89 4.75 15.31
N PRO A 193 -13.23 3.82 14.59
CA PRO A 193 -13.67 2.44 14.62
C PRO A 193 -13.37 1.81 15.99
N ASP A 194 -14.10 0.78 16.35
CA ASP A 194 -13.72 -0.13 17.43
C ASP A 194 -13.13 -1.40 16.81
N THR A 195 -11.82 -1.49 16.84
CA THR A 195 -11.08 -2.66 16.32
C THR A 195 -10.40 -3.46 17.43
N GLY A 196 -10.82 -3.23 18.69
CA GLY A 196 -10.36 -3.99 19.86
C GLY A 196 -8.98 -3.57 20.39
N VAL A 197 -8.40 -2.47 19.88
CA VAL A 197 -7.07 -2.01 20.34
C VAL A 197 -7.15 -0.96 21.45
N GLY A 198 -8.36 -0.55 21.81
CA GLY A 198 -8.62 0.47 22.82
C GLY A 198 -8.53 1.91 22.28
N LEU A 199 -9.27 2.83 22.93
CA LEU A 199 -9.51 4.19 22.45
C LEU A 199 -8.22 5.00 22.21
N ALA A 200 -7.22 4.87 23.07
CA ALA A 200 -5.97 5.63 22.94
C ALA A 200 -5.24 5.26 21.63
N LEU A 201 -5.18 3.97 21.31
CA LEU A 201 -4.53 3.50 20.11
C LEU A 201 -5.41 3.77 18.86
N GLU A 202 -6.74 3.68 18.96
CA GLU A 202 -7.64 4.07 17.86
C GLU A 202 -7.44 5.54 17.47
N ARG A 203 -7.32 6.46 18.46
CA ARG A 203 -7.01 7.88 18.19
C ARG A 203 -5.70 8.02 17.43
N GLN A 204 -4.61 7.42 17.93
CA GLN A 204 -3.30 7.50 17.28
C GLN A 204 -3.33 6.96 15.85
N LEU A 205 -3.98 5.82 15.64
CA LEU A 205 -4.08 5.14 14.35
C LEU A 205 -5.09 5.79 13.38
N SER A 206 -5.88 6.76 13.83
CA SER A 206 -6.85 7.48 13.02
C SER A 206 -6.21 8.54 12.12
N ALA A 207 -5.02 9.04 12.47
CA ALA A 207 -4.27 9.97 11.62
C ALA A 207 -3.87 9.31 10.30
N ALA A 208 -3.85 10.08 9.21
CA ALA A 208 -3.31 9.64 7.93
C ALA A 208 -1.78 9.56 7.99
N PHE A 209 -1.13 10.51 8.67
CA PHE A 209 0.30 10.51 8.97
C PHE A 209 0.52 10.34 10.46
N ILE A 210 1.04 9.20 10.86
CA ILE A 210 1.25 8.88 12.27
C ILE A 210 2.64 9.36 12.69
N ILE A 211 2.67 10.28 13.64
CA ILE A 211 3.90 10.80 14.24
C ILE A 211 4.11 10.11 15.59
N GLY A 212 5.22 9.38 15.73
CA GLY A 212 5.56 8.69 16.96
C GLY A 212 7.04 8.32 17.01
N GLU A 213 7.54 8.08 18.22
CA GLU A 213 8.95 7.73 18.44
C GLU A 213 9.25 6.27 18.08
N GLN A 214 8.35 5.35 18.44
CA GLN A 214 8.54 3.91 18.23
C GLN A 214 7.77 3.40 17.01
N TYR A 215 6.61 3.98 16.73
CA TYR A 215 5.69 3.58 15.68
C TYR A 215 5.17 4.81 14.95
N GLY A 216 5.16 4.78 13.62
CA GLY A 216 4.67 5.89 12.81
C GLY A 216 4.65 5.57 11.32
N THR A 217 4.30 6.59 10.53
CA THR A 217 4.38 6.52 9.07
C THR A 217 5.84 6.50 8.65
N ARG A 218 6.25 5.41 8.00
CA ARG A 218 7.63 5.18 7.55
C ARG A 218 7.85 5.47 6.08
N ALA A 219 6.80 5.36 5.28
CA ALA A 219 6.86 5.68 3.87
C ALA A 219 5.54 6.26 3.38
N THR A 220 5.63 7.24 2.47
CA THR A 220 4.55 7.69 1.60
C THR A 220 4.96 7.36 0.17
N SER A 221 4.09 6.66 -0.55
CA SER A 221 4.39 6.21 -1.91
C SER A 221 3.31 6.65 -2.89
N TRP A 222 3.75 7.02 -4.10
CA TRP A 222 2.89 7.26 -5.26
C TRP A 222 3.30 6.30 -6.36
N LEU A 223 2.31 5.66 -6.98
CA LEU A 223 2.52 4.72 -8.07
C LEU A 223 1.60 5.06 -9.23
N THR A 224 2.14 5.05 -10.43
CA THR A 224 1.41 5.14 -11.69
C THR A 224 1.69 3.91 -12.53
N LEU A 225 0.64 3.29 -13.07
CA LEU A 225 0.73 2.32 -14.16
C LEU A 225 0.19 3.02 -15.41
N ASN A 226 0.95 3.04 -16.48
CA ASN A 226 0.53 3.61 -17.76
C ASN A 226 -0.03 2.54 -18.72
N GLN A 227 -0.61 2.99 -19.82
CA GLN A 227 -1.22 2.13 -20.84
C GLN A 227 -0.20 1.25 -21.58
N GLN A 228 1.08 1.57 -21.52
CA GLN A 228 2.18 0.79 -22.11
C GLN A 228 2.67 -0.32 -21.17
N GLY A 229 2.20 -0.35 -19.92
CA GLY A 229 2.64 -1.29 -18.89
C GLY A 229 3.83 -0.80 -18.08
N ASP A 230 4.27 0.45 -18.27
CA ASP A 230 5.32 1.01 -17.43
C ASP A 230 4.74 1.38 -16.07
N VAL A 231 5.47 1.05 -15.02
CA VAL A 231 5.15 1.47 -13.66
C VAL A 231 6.23 2.43 -13.15
N GLU A 232 5.80 3.56 -12.63
CA GLU A 232 6.65 4.48 -11.87
C GLU A 232 6.22 4.46 -10.40
N ILE A 233 7.18 4.31 -9.50
CA ILE A 233 6.97 4.43 -8.06
C ILE A 233 7.88 5.53 -7.52
N THR A 234 7.31 6.44 -6.74
CA THR A 234 8.06 7.38 -5.89
C THR A 234 7.77 7.06 -4.44
N GLU A 235 8.81 6.99 -3.62
CA GLU A 235 8.72 6.76 -2.18
C GLU A 235 9.44 7.85 -1.40
N GLN A 236 8.72 8.52 -0.48
CA GLN A 236 9.29 9.35 0.57
C GLN A 236 9.40 8.55 1.84
N ARG A 237 10.53 8.63 2.54
CA ARG A 237 10.82 7.86 3.76
C ARG A 237 10.87 8.76 4.97
N PHE A 238 10.39 8.22 6.10
CA PHE A 238 10.32 8.94 7.38
C PHE A 238 10.81 8.06 8.52
N GLY A 239 11.63 8.65 9.38
CA GLY A 239 12.10 8.11 10.65
C GLY A 239 11.22 8.52 11.83
N PRO A 240 11.70 8.25 13.06
CA PRO A 240 11.02 8.65 14.29
C PRO A 240 10.59 10.12 14.28
N LEU A 241 9.41 10.38 14.85
CA LEU A 241 8.80 11.71 14.93
C LEU A 241 8.52 12.36 13.57
N GLY A 242 8.36 11.55 12.49
CA GLY A 242 8.06 12.05 11.16
C GLY A 242 9.24 12.72 10.45
N ARG A 243 10.47 12.51 10.93
CA ARG A 243 11.68 13.07 10.31
C ARG A 243 11.84 12.55 8.89
N PHE A 244 11.88 13.46 7.92
CA PHE A 244 12.11 13.10 6.51
C PHE A 244 13.52 12.53 6.32
N GLU A 245 13.63 11.37 5.66
CA GLU A 245 14.89 10.63 5.45
C GLU A 245 15.31 10.54 3.98
N GLY A 246 14.47 10.99 3.06
CA GLY A 246 14.79 11.04 1.64
C GLY A 246 13.65 10.57 0.73
N GLU A 247 13.84 10.77 -0.55
CA GLU A 247 12.92 10.36 -1.62
C GLU A 247 13.66 9.51 -2.66
N THR A 248 13.02 8.48 -3.17
CA THR A 248 13.52 7.61 -4.25
C THR A 248 12.43 7.46 -5.31
N MET A 249 12.80 7.51 -6.58
CA MET A 249 11.91 7.24 -7.70
C MET A 249 12.51 6.15 -8.59
N LEU A 250 11.71 5.13 -8.93
CA LEU A 250 12.08 4.07 -9.86
C LEU A 250 10.96 3.82 -10.87
N SER A 251 11.35 3.37 -12.06
CA SER A 251 10.43 2.93 -13.11
C SER A 251 10.81 1.52 -13.61
N THR A 252 9.81 0.76 -14.06
CA THR A 252 10.01 -0.55 -14.69
C THR A 252 10.33 -0.48 -16.19
N THR A 253 10.33 0.72 -16.78
CA THR A 253 10.62 0.91 -18.21
C THR A 253 12.00 0.37 -18.58
N PHE A 254 12.12 -0.38 -19.67
CA PHE A 254 13.35 -1.01 -20.16
C PHE A 254 14.43 -0.02 -20.63
N SER A 255 14.18 1.30 -20.57
CA SER A 255 15.12 2.34 -20.98
C SER A 255 15.71 3.03 -19.75
N THR A 256 16.87 2.53 -19.32
CA THR A 256 17.77 3.18 -18.35
C THR A 256 17.23 3.34 -16.93
N MET A 257 17.67 2.50 -15.99
CA MET A 257 17.55 2.75 -14.55
C MET A 257 18.30 4.04 -14.19
N LEU A 258 17.61 5.16 -14.15
CA LEU A 258 18.09 6.40 -13.57
C LEU A 258 17.58 6.49 -12.13
N SER A 259 18.42 6.08 -11.18
CA SER A 259 18.21 6.40 -9.77
C SER A 259 18.62 7.85 -9.52
N THR A 260 17.65 8.72 -9.31
CA THR A 260 17.92 10.08 -8.84
C THR A 260 17.70 10.14 -7.34
N THR A 261 18.77 9.99 -6.56
CA THR A 261 18.73 10.21 -5.12
C THR A 261 18.91 11.71 -4.87
N LEU A 262 17.83 12.43 -4.59
CA LEU A 262 17.90 13.80 -4.10
C LEU A 262 18.05 13.80 -2.59
N SER A 263 19.31 13.84 -2.10
CA SER A 263 19.60 14.21 -0.71
C SER A 263 19.52 15.73 -0.60
N LYS A 264 18.49 16.27 0.05
CA LYS A 264 18.56 17.65 0.54
C LYS A 264 19.46 17.65 1.77
N SER A 265 20.74 17.98 1.58
CA SER A 265 21.59 18.46 2.66
C SER A 265 21.00 19.78 3.14
N GLY A 266 20.37 19.75 4.31
CA GLY A 266 20.00 20.97 5.01
C GLY A 266 21.27 21.69 5.42
N ASN A 267 21.48 22.88 4.90
CA ASN A 267 22.35 23.85 5.54
C ASN A 267 21.61 24.48 6.72
N VAL A 268 22.34 24.52 7.81
CA VAL A 268 22.06 25.15 9.10
C VAL A 268 21.64 26.61 8.97
#